data_d855285b22ff7d2f3c4192a08aee9a60
#
_entry.id   d855285b22ff7d2f3c4192a08aee9a60
#
_cell.length_a   1.000
_cell.length_b   1.000
_cell.length_c   1.000
_cell.angle_alpha   90.00
_cell.angle_beta   90.00
_cell.angle_gamma   90.00
#
_symmetry.space_group_name_H-M   'P 1'
#
loop_
_entity.id
_entity.type
_entity.pdbx_description
1 polymer ?
#
loop_
_entity_poly.entity_id
_entity_poly.type
_entity_poly.pdbx_seq_one_letter_code
_entity_poly.pdbx_strand_id
1 'polypeptide(L)'
;MGPGDLVLEIGPGRGALTHMLARRVDVLVGVEVDPELAARLRRELADLPHVHIVHADILSCDIGQIVLERARGAQGLRRFMVVANLPYCITTPVLHKLLSASPLFEAFTLMIQLEVAQKLTATAGSVGYGELSLMAQYYTRPEILFTVGPTSFAPPPSVQSAVVRMTVSKSPCAGDLDPGELFAIVRAGFAKRRKNIRNSLVSSALFGGDHDLVAAVLGSAGIDGRLRAEQLGLDEFARLARAAVALGAVHAVDRKSGGESGDVD
;
A
#
# COMPACT_ATOMS: atom_id res chain seq x y z
N MET A 1 3.29 20.21 4.70
CA MET A 1 4.69 19.99 4.30
C MET A 1 5.46 21.25 4.61
N GLY A 2 6.68 21.12 5.15
CA GLY A 2 7.50 22.24 5.58
C GLY A 2 8.90 21.80 5.98
N PRO A 3 9.64 22.66 6.69
CA PRO A 3 10.96 22.33 7.22
C PRO A 3 10.91 21.08 8.11
N GLY A 4 11.91 20.22 7.97
CA GLY A 4 12.00 18.92 8.64
C GLY A 4 11.31 17.78 7.89
N ASP A 5 10.77 18.00 6.69
CA ASP A 5 10.12 16.97 5.89
C ASP A 5 11.06 16.43 4.82
N LEU A 6 11.09 15.07 4.70
CA LEU A 6 11.53 14.38 3.51
C LEU A 6 10.30 13.90 2.75
N VAL A 7 10.25 14.21 1.46
CA VAL A 7 9.16 13.75 0.58
C VAL A 7 9.72 12.84 -0.50
N LEU A 8 9.10 11.67 -0.62
CA LEU A 8 9.25 10.79 -1.77
C LEU A 8 8.15 11.11 -2.78
N GLU A 9 8.51 11.56 -3.97
CA GLU A 9 7.62 11.73 -5.11
C GLU A 9 7.75 10.54 -6.06
N ILE A 10 6.62 9.89 -6.36
CA ILE A 10 6.60 8.78 -7.31
C ILE A 10 6.05 9.27 -8.64
N GLY A 11 6.84 9.08 -9.71
CA GLY A 11 6.50 9.50 -11.06
C GLY A 11 6.44 11.02 -11.21
N PRO A 12 7.53 11.77 -10.96
CA PRO A 12 7.58 13.22 -11.15
C PRO A 12 7.11 13.69 -12.53
N GLY A 13 7.33 12.88 -13.55
CA GLY A 13 6.96 13.19 -14.91
C GLY A 13 7.64 14.46 -15.42
N ARG A 14 6.84 15.44 -15.80
CA ARG A 14 7.35 16.76 -16.26
C ARG A 14 7.70 17.72 -15.11
N GLY A 15 7.59 17.29 -13.86
CA GLY A 15 8.02 18.06 -12.69
C GLY A 15 7.02 19.09 -12.16
N ALA A 16 5.76 19.05 -12.58
CA ALA A 16 4.76 20.03 -12.14
C ALA A 16 4.62 20.08 -10.61
N LEU A 17 4.63 18.92 -9.97
CA LEU A 17 4.57 18.81 -8.51
C LEU A 17 5.95 18.93 -7.87
N THR A 18 6.99 18.39 -8.51
CA THR A 18 8.37 18.41 -8.08
C THR A 18 8.88 19.84 -7.79
N HIS A 19 8.65 20.76 -8.72
CA HIS A 19 9.07 22.18 -8.56
C HIS A 19 8.37 22.87 -7.37
N MET A 20 7.13 22.48 -7.06
CA MET A 20 6.41 23.04 -5.92
C MET A 20 6.88 22.42 -4.59
N LEU A 21 7.18 21.13 -4.58
CA LEU A 21 7.68 20.41 -3.41
C LEU A 21 9.10 20.87 -3.06
N ALA A 22 9.98 20.99 -4.05
CA ALA A 22 11.37 21.41 -3.89
C ALA A 22 11.54 22.73 -3.10
N ARG A 23 10.53 23.60 -3.16
CA ARG A 23 10.55 24.89 -2.43
C ARG A 23 10.03 24.82 -0.99
N ARG A 24 9.57 23.65 -0.53
CA ARG A 24 8.83 23.50 0.73
C ARG A 24 9.40 22.47 1.68
N VAL A 25 10.28 21.60 1.22
CA VAL A 25 10.77 20.46 1.99
C VAL A 25 12.29 20.49 2.08
N ASP A 26 12.84 19.87 3.11
CA ASP A 26 14.28 19.84 3.30
C ASP A 26 14.98 18.78 2.44
N VAL A 27 14.26 17.70 2.10
CA VAL A 27 14.75 16.68 1.17
C VAL A 27 13.59 16.24 0.26
N LEU A 28 13.82 16.29 -1.04
CA LEU A 28 12.92 15.75 -2.06
C LEU A 28 13.59 14.61 -2.81
N VAL A 29 12.96 13.44 -2.83
CA VAL A 29 13.41 12.28 -3.60
C VAL A 29 12.36 11.98 -4.66
N GLY A 30 12.65 12.19 -5.94
CA GLY A 30 11.78 11.82 -7.06
C GLY A 30 12.24 10.51 -7.69
N VAL A 31 11.35 9.52 -7.79
CA VAL A 31 11.62 8.25 -8.50
C VAL A 31 10.87 8.24 -9.82
N GLU A 32 11.62 8.28 -10.94
CA GLU A 32 11.08 8.36 -12.30
C GLU A 32 11.61 7.19 -13.14
N VAL A 33 10.71 6.52 -13.83
CA VAL A 33 11.03 5.36 -14.68
C VAL A 33 11.50 5.76 -16.07
N ASP A 34 11.08 6.94 -16.55
CA ASP A 34 11.48 7.47 -17.84
C ASP A 34 12.87 8.14 -17.74
N PRO A 35 13.90 7.63 -18.47
CA PRO A 35 15.26 8.14 -18.38
C PRO A 35 15.38 9.57 -18.90
N GLU A 36 14.59 9.97 -19.91
CA GLU A 36 14.64 11.31 -20.49
C GLU A 36 14.05 12.35 -19.53
N LEU A 37 12.90 12.02 -18.91
CA LEU A 37 12.27 12.87 -17.91
C LEU A 37 13.14 12.98 -16.65
N ALA A 38 13.72 11.88 -16.18
CA ALA A 38 14.65 11.90 -15.05
C ALA A 38 15.88 12.76 -15.34
N ALA A 39 16.50 12.63 -16.52
CA ALA A 39 17.66 13.42 -16.92
C ALA A 39 17.32 14.91 -17.08
N ARG A 40 16.14 15.22 -17.60
CA ARG A 40 15.62 16.58 -17.72
C ARG A 40 15.45 17.22 -16.35
N LEU A 41 14.75 16.57 -15.43
CA LEU A 41 14.51 17.08 -14.07
C LEU A 41 15.82 17.29 -13.30
N ARG A 42 16.82 16.39 -13.45
CA ARG A 42 18.14 16.57 -12.85
C ARG A 42 18.82 17.84 -13.34
N ARG A 43 18.70 18.19 -14.62
CA ARG A 43 19.26 19.44 -15.18
C ARG A 43 18.51 20.66 -14.66
N GLU A 44 17.16 20.61 -14.67
CA GLU A 44 16.31 21.74 -14.25
C GLU A 44 16.47 22.06 -12.75
N LEU A 45 16.79 21.07 -11.92
CA LEU A 45 16.88 21.18 -10.47
C LEU A 45 18.33 21.09 -9.95
N ALA A 46 19.32 21.23 -10.84
CA ALA A 46 20.74 21.06 -10.49
C ALA A 46 21.24 22.03 -9.40
N ASP A 47 20.64 23.22 -9.31
CA ASP A 47 20.98 24.24 -8.30
C ASP A 47 20.35 23.96 -6.92
N LEU A 48 19.55 22.90 -6.78
CA LEU A 48 18.86 22.50 -5.55
C LEU A 48 19.46 21.21 -4.97
N PRO A 49 20.49 21.29 -4.12
CA PRO A 49 21.25 20.12 -3.63
C PRO A 49 20.42 19.15 -2.77
N HIS A 50 19.29 19.59 -2.25
CA HIS A 50 18.35 18.78 -1.46
C HIS A 50 17.34 18.00 -2.32
N VAL A 51 17.38 18.15 -3.66
CA VAL A 51 16.51 17.46 -4.60
C VAL A 51 17.29 16.34 -5.29
N HIS A 52 16.79 15.12 -5.15
CA HIS A 52 17.39 13.90 -5.69
C HIS A 52 16.43 13.22 -6.66
N ILE A 53 16.75 13.21 -7.96
CA ILE A 53 15.98 12.48 -8.95
C ILE A 53 16.65 11.13 -9.23
N VAL A 54 15.97 10.06 -8.89
CA VAL A 54 16.41 8.66 -9.08
C VAL A 54 15.73 8.10 -10.33
N HIS A 55 16.50 7.64 -11.31
CA HIS A 55 15.97 6.89 -12.44
C HIS A 55 15.83 5.43 -12.02
N ALA A 56 14.60 5.00 -11.74
CA ALA A 56 14.28 3.63 -11.34
C ALA A 56 12.79 3.34 -11.55
N ASP A 57 12.45 2.05 -11.66
CA ASP A 57 11.08 1.59 -11.52
C ASP A 57 10.73 1.46 -10.03
N ILE A 58 9.73 2.21 -9.60
CA ILE A 58 9.24 2.17 -8.20
C ILE A 58 8.82 0.77 -7.76
N LEU A 59 8.36 -0.07 -8.68
CA LEU A 59 7.95 -1.44 -8.35
C LEU A 59 9.14 -2.37 -8.09
N SER A 60 10.29 -2.09 -8.69
CA SER A 60 11.50 -2.92 -8.59
C SER A 60 12.50 -2.46 -7.54
N CYS A 61 12.49 -1.15 -7.17
CA CYS A 61 13.44 -0.59 -6.22
C CYS A 61 13.06 -0.83 -4.75
N ASP A 62 14.03 -0.82 -3.84
CA ASP A 62 13.79 -0.76 -2.40
C ASP A 62 13.52 0.69 -1.97
N ILE A 63 12.26 0.99 -1.61
CA ILE A 63 11.83 2.33 -1.17
C ILE A 63 12.57 2.75 0.10
N GLY A 64 12.72 1.82 1.05
CA GLY A 64 13.39 2.08 2.32
C GLY A 64 14.86 2.48 2.10
N GLN A 65 15.56 1.72 1.29
CA GLN A 65 16.96 2.01 0.95
C GLN A 65 17.09 3.40 0.29
N ILE A 66 16.28 3.68 -0.74
CA ILE A 66 16.33 4.96 -1.47
C ILE A 66 16.11 6.15 -0.53
N VAL A 67 15.09 6.07 0.33
CA VAL A 67 14.74 7.16 1.25
C VAL A 67 15.79 7.33 2.33
N LEU A 68 16.24 6.25 2.95
CA LEU A 68 17.23 6.30 4.04
C LEU A 68 18.61 6.75 3.56
N GLU A 69 19.04 6.36 2.36
CA GLU A 69 20.29 6.85 1.77
C GLU A 69 20.29 8.37 1.55
N ARG A 70 19.14 8.92 1.13
CA ARG A 70 19.01 10.38 0.90
C ARG A 70 18.74 11.16 2.18
N ALA A 71 18.23 10.50 3.22
CA ALA A 71 18.12 11.09 4.55
C ALA A 71 19.49 11.21 5.26
N ARG A 72 20.51 10.43 4.85
CA ARG A 72 21.85 10.47 5.44
C ARG A 72 22.49 11.83 5.22
N GLY A 73 22.86 12.47 6.32
CA GLY A 73 23.49 13.82 6.30
C GLY A 73 22.51 14.99 6.37
N ALA A 74 21.22 14.77 6.19
CA ALA A 74 20.22 15.81 6.42
C ALA A 74 19.90 15.87 7.93
N GLN A 75 20.29 16.98 8.57
CA GLN A 75 20.01 17.18 9.99
C GLN A 75 18.59 17.72 10.18
N GLY A 76 17.92 17.28 11.25
CA GLY A 76 16.61 17.82 11.64
C GLY A 76 15.41 17.24 10.90
N LEU A 77 15.57 16.19 10.08
CA LEU A 77 14.45 15.49 9.49
C LEU A 77 13.55 14.88 10.56
N ARG A 78 12.25 15.14 10.46
CA ARG A 78 11.24 14.72 11.44
C ARG A 78 10.16 13.82 10.85
N ARG A 79 9.81 14.02 9.56
CA ARG A 79 8.70 13.35 8.91
C ARG A 79 9.10 12.88 7.53
N PHE A 80 8.73 11.66 7.21
CA PHE A 80 8.87 11.10 5.88
C PHE A 80 7.48 10.95 5.29
N MET A 81 7.26 11.47 4.10
CA MET A 81 5.96 11.45 3.43
C MET A 81 6.10 10.99 1.99
N VAL A 82 5.03 10.44 1.44
CA VAL A 82 4.93 10.13 0.02
C VAL A 82 3.92 11.05 -0.64
N VAL A 83 4.25 11.57 -1.81
CA VAL A 83 3.34 12.32 -2.66
C VAL A 83 3.44 11.76 -4.08
N ALA A 84 2.30 11.49 -4.73
CA ALA A 84 2.33 11.01 -6.09
C ALA A 84 1.04 11.33 -6.85
N ASN A 85 1.20 11.58 -8.15
CA ASN A 85 0.14 11.43 -9.13
C ASN A 85 0.38 10.10 -9.85
N LEU A 86 -0.24 9.03 -9.36
CA LEU A 86 0.07 7.66 -9.83
C LEU A 86 -0.55 7.37 -11.20
N PRO A 87 0.24 6.80 -12.14
CA PRO A 87 -0.31 6.23 -13.36
C PRO A 87 -1.32 5.13 -13.02
N TYR A 88 -2.48 5.15 -13.68
CA TYR A 88 -3.60 4.26 -13.33
C TYR A 88 -3.27 2.78 -13.44
N CYS A 89 -2.44 2.41 -14.42
CA CYS A 89 -2.06 1.01 -14.67
C CYS A 89 -1.21 0.37 -13.56
N ILE A 90 -0.49 1.17 -12.77
CA ILE A 90 0.37 0.67 -11.68
C ILE A 90 -0.14 1.06 -10.29
N THR A 91 -1.31 1.71 -10.18
CA THR A 91 -1.82 2.22 -8.89
C THR A 91 -1.90 1.12 -7.83
N THR A 92 -2.53 -0.02 -8.13
CA THR A 92 -2.70 -1.10 -7.15
C THR A 92 -1.38 -1.71 -6.68
N PRO A 93 -0.44 -2.14 -7.56
CA PRO A 93 0.84 -2.64 -7.11
C PRO A 93 1.68 -1.62 -6.33
N VAL A 94 1.64 -0.33 -6.71
CA VAL A 94 2.31 0.73 -5.96
C VAL A 94 1.70 0.90 -4.57
N LEU A 95 0.36 0.86 -4.45
CA LEU A 95 -0.32 0.91 -3.15
C LEU A 95 0.10 -0.25 -2.23
N HIS A 96 0.15 -1.48 -2.75
CA HIS A 96 0.63 -2.63 -1.97
C HIS A 96 2.05 -2.41 -1.47
N LYS A 97 2.94 -1.93 -2.33
CA LYS A 97 4.33 -1.67 -1.98
C LYS A 97 4.48 -0.55 -0.93
N LEU A 98 3.75 0.56 -1.08
CA LEU A 98 3.75 1.67 -0.12
C LEU A 98 3.19 1.25 1.24
N LEU A 99 2.09 0.51 1.25
CA LEU A 99 1.49 0.02 2.50
C LEU A 99 2.43 -0.91 3.26
N SER A 100 3.15 -1.79 2.55
CA SER A 100 4.17 -2.65 3.18
C SER A 100 5.37 -1.86 3.71
N ALA A 101 5.71 -0.73 3.09
CA ALA A 101 6.78 0.19 3.53
C ALA A 101 6.28 1.26 4.51
N SER A 102 5.00 1.23 4.91
CA SER A 102 4.37 2.28 5.72
C SER A 102 5.07 2.65 7.02
N PRO A 103 5.73 1.74 7.76
CA PRO A 103 6.43 2.10 9.00
C PRO A 103 7.51 3.18 8.85
N LEU A 104 7.98 3.42 7.61
CA LEU A 104 8.96 4.47 7.31
C LEU A 104 8.33 5.87 7.19
N PHE A 105 7.00 5.95 7.01
CA PHE A 105 6.33 7.18 6.62
C PHE A 105 5.29 7.62 7.64
N GLU A 106 4.98 8.92 7.64
CA GLU A 106 3.90 9.49 8.42
C GLU A 106 2.57 9.50 7.64
N ALA A 107 2.64 9.78 6.35
CA ALA A 107 1.46 9.84 5.49
C ALA A 107 1.81 9.67 4.00
N PHE A 108 0.81 9.20 3.25
CA PHE A 108 0.79 9.20 1.79
C PHE A 108 -0.28 10.17 1.30
N THR A 109 0.03 10.99 0.31
CA THR A 109 -0.94 11.85 -0.39
C THR A 109 -0.87 11.50 -1.87
N LEU A 110 -1.89 10.81 -2.35
CA LEU A 110 -1.88 10.19 -3.66
C LEU A 110 -3.06 10.69 -4.50
N MET A 111 -2.81 11.06 -5.75
CA MET A 111 -3.87 11.25 -6.74
C MET A 111 -3.99 9.95 -7.55
N ILE A 112 -5.19 9.36 -7.52
CA ILE A 112 -5.53 8.06 -8.08
C ILE A 112 -6.93 8.09 -8.69
N GLN A 113 -7.33 7.04 -9.41
CA GLN A 113 -8.72 6.90 -9.90
C GLN A 113 -9.72 6.93 -8.73
N LEU A 114 -10.85 7.61 -8.93
CA LEU A 114 -11.90 7.73 -7.90
C LEU A 114 -12.39 6.36 -7.42
N GLU A 115 -12.55 5.38 -8.33
CA GLU A 115 -12.95 4.02 -7.95
C GLU A 115 -11.96 3.36 -6.98
N VAL A 116 -10.65 3.54 -7.21
CA VAL A 116 -9.62 3.01 -6.32
C VAL A 116 -9.64 3.73 -4.97
N ALA A 117 -9.82 5.05 -4.98
CA ALA A 117 -9.97 5.85 -3.77
C ALA A 117 -11.16 5.39 -2.92
N GLN A 118 -12.29 5.11 -3.57
CA GLN A 118 -13.49 4.57 -2.91
C GLN A 118 -13.25 3.19 -2.31
N LYS A 119 -12.48 2.32 -2.99
CA LYS A 119 -12.09 1.01 -2.43
C LYS A 119 -11.20 1.16 -1.19
N LEU A 120 -10.25 2.10 -1.17
CA LEU A 120 -9.38 2.34 -0.02
C LEU A 120 -10.19 2.76 1.23
N THR A 121 -11.24 3.56 1.03
CA THR A 121 -12.08 4.11 2.11
C THR A 121 -13.34 3.29 2.41
N ALA A 122 -13.60 2.22 1.64
CA ALA A 122 -14.77 1.38 1.80
C ALA A 122 -14.76 0.64 3.15
N THR A 123 -15.92 0.55 3.80
CA THR A 123 -16.13 -0.18 5.06
C THR A 123 -16.80 -1.52 4.84
N ALA A 124 -16.70 -2.43 5.80
CA ALA A 124 -17.33 -3.75 5.72
C ALA A 124 -18.83 -3.63 5.36
N GLY A 125 -19.26 -4.44 4.40
CA GLY A 125 -20.62 -4.42 3.86
C GLY A 125 -20.89 -3.36 2.79
N SER A 126 -19.98 -2.43 2.54
CA SER A 126 -20.15 -1.40 1.50
C SER A 126 -19.65 -1.87 0.13
N VAL A 127 -20.15 -1.18 -0.92
CA VAL A 127 -19.69 -1.44 -2.30
C VAL A 127 -18.22 -1.11 -2.45
N GLY A 128 -17.46 -2.00 -3.08
CA GLY A 128 -16.03 -1.81 -3.32
C GLY A 128 -15.13 -2.30 -2.19
N TYR A 129 -15.70 -2.69 -1.04
CA TYR A 129 -14.92 -3.27 0.06
C TYR A 129 -14.25 -4.59 -0.32
N GLY A 130 -12.99 -4.75 0.12
CA GLY A 130 -12.20 -5.93 -0.19
C GLY A 130 -10.81 -5.92 0.44
N GLU A 131 -9.91 -6.76 -0.09
CA GLU A 131 -8.54 -6.89 0.40
C GLU A 131 -7.80 -5.54 0.48
N LEU A 132 -7.92 -4.71 -0.56
CA LEU A 132 -7.27 -3.40 -0.60
C LEU A 132 -7.80 -2.45 0.48
N SER A 133 -9.10 -2.52 0.79
CA SER A 133 -9.71 -1.75 1.88
C SER A 133 -9.13 -2.16 3.23
N LEU A 134 -9.07 -3.47 3.49
CA LEU A 134 -8.50 -4.03 4.72
C LEU A 134 -7.02 -3.68 4.87
N MET A 135 -6.25 -3.79 3.79
CA MET A 135 -4.83 -3.46 3.80
C MET A 135 -4.62 -1.96 4.08
N ALA A 136 -5.38 -1.09 3.44
CA ALA A 136 -5.33 0.34 3.68
C ALA A 136 -5.67 0.69 5.13
N GLN A 137 -6.73 0.10 5.68
CA GLN A 137 -7.18 0.36 7.06
C GLN A 137 -6.26 -0.25 8.12
N TYR A 138 -5.57 -1.35 7.80
CA TYR A 138 -4.58 -1.94 8.68
C TYR A 138 -3.38 -1.02 8.90
N TYR A 139 -2.82 -0.50 7.82
CA TYR A 139 -1.60 0.30 7.86
C TYR A 139 -1.85 1.80 8.04
N THR A 140 -3.04 2.29 7.64
CA THR A 140 -3.30 3.72 7.55
C THR A 140 -4.76 4.07 7.89
N ARG A 141 -5.02 5.37 7.96
CA ARG A 141 -6.38 5.94 7.96
C ARG A 141 -6.59 6.67 6.63
N PRO A 142 -7.24 6.02 5.64
CA PRO A 142 -7.46 6.62 4.33
C PRO A 142 -8.64 7.60 4.36
N GLU A 143 -8.46 8.74 3.69
CA GLU A 143 -9.47 9.80 3.56
C GLU A 143 -9.42 10.39 2.15
N ILE A 144 -10.57 10.50 1.47
CA ILE A 144 -10.69 11.24 0.22
C ILE A 144 -10.78 12.74 0.56
N LEU A 145 -9.78 13.51 0.14
CA LEU A 145 -9.76 14.95 0.39
C LEU A 145 -10.65 15.71 -0.59
N PHE A 146 -10.55 15.40 -1.88
CA PHE A 146 -11.36 15.98 -2.95
C PHE A 146 -11.25 15.15 -4.23
N THR A 147 -12.18 15.39 -5.15
CA THR A 147 -12.18 14.77 -6.48
C THR A 147 -11.68 15.75 -7.54
N VAL A 148 -11.11 15.20 -8.62
CA VAL A 148 -10.57 15.95 -9.75
C VAL A 148 -11.23 15.46 -11.03
N GLY A 149 -11.86 16.37 -11.77
CA GLY A 149 -12.52 16.05 -13.04
C GLY A 149 -11.53 15.77 -14.17
N PRO A 150 -11.94 15.01 -15.20
CA PRO A 150 -11.08 14.67 -16.34
C PRO A 150 -10.52 15.89 -17.10
N THR A 151 -11.24 17.00 -17.12
CA THR A 151 -10.84 18.24 -17.81
C THR A 151 -9.63 18.93 -17.20
N SER A 152 -9.20 18.50 -16.00
CA SER A 152 -7.98 19.00 -15.34
C SER A 152 -6.70 18.36 -15.87
N PHE A 153 -6.80 17.44 -16.81
CA PHE A 153 -5.66 16.69 -17.37
C PHE A 153 -5.51 16.89 -18.86
N ALA A 154 -4.29 16.76 -19.36
CA ALA A 154 -3.98 16.79 -20.80
C ALA A 154 -3.05 15.61 -21.17
N PRO A 155 -3.54 14.62 -21.94
CA PRO A 155 -4.93 14.43 -22.37
C PRO A 155 -5.88 14.08 -21.22
N PRO A 156 -7.19 14.37 -21.37
CA PRO A 156 -8.18 14.04 -20.35
C PRO A 156 -8.38 12.52 -20.25
N PRO A 157 -8.36 11.93 -19.04
CA PRO A 157 -8.67 10.53 -18.83
C PRO A 157 -10.19 10.28 -18.97
N SER A 158 -10.57 8.99 -19.14
CA SER A 158 -11.98 8.58 -19.24
C SER A 158 -12.71 8.55 -17.88
N VAL A 159 -11.98 8.66 -16.77
CA VAL A 159 -12.52 8.53 -15.40
C VAL A 159 -12.11 9.70 -14.52
N GLN A 160 -12.87 9.93 -13.47
CA GLN A 160 -12.52 10.91 -12.44
C GLN A 160 -11.36 10.42 -11.58
N SER A 161 -10.58 11.34 -11.06
CA SER A 161 -9.55 11.11 -10.07
C SER A 161 -9.99 11.60 -8.70
N ALA A 162 -9.27 11.16 -7.67
CA ALA A 162 -9.39 11.68 -6.32
C ALA A 162 -8.01 11.85 -5.70
N VAL A 163 -7.87 12.84 -4.85
CA VAL A 163 -6.73 12.98 -3.96
C VAL A 163 -7.09 12.32 -2.64
N VAL A 164 -6.30 11.31 -2.27
CA VAL A 164 -6.46 10.55 -1.02
C VAL A 164 -5.29 10.83 -0.12
N ARG A 165 -5.58 11.12 1.14
CA ARG A 165 -4.59 11.14 2.22
C ARG A 165 -4.72 9.84 3.02
N MET A 166 -3.60 9.21 3.27
CA MET A 166 -3.51 7.97 4.05
C MET A 166 -2.53 8.22 5.19
N THR A 167 -3.03 8.55 6.37
CA THR A 167 -2.20 8.78 7.56
C THR A 167 -1.79 7.45 8.15
N VAL A 168 -0.50 7.20 8.30
CA VAL A 168 0.02 5.92 8.81
C VAL A 168 -0.36 5.73 10.28
N SER A 169 -0.85 4.54 10.60
CA SER A 169 -1.21 4.16 11.97
C SER A 169 0.04 3.76 12.75
N LYS A 170 0.26 4.38 13.91
CA LYS A 170 1.42 4.08 14.77
C LYS A 170 1.34 2.69 15.41
N SER A 171 0.14 2.16 15.52
CA SER A 171 -0.14 0.82 16.06
C SER A 171 -1.17 0.16 15.15
N PRO A 172 -0.80 -0.85 14.37
CA PRO A 172 -1.76 -1.63 13.59
C PRO A 172 -2.80 -2.28 14.49
N CYS A 173 -4.05 -2.30 14.05
CA CYS A 173 -5.19 -2.79 14.86
C CYS A 173 -5.09 -4.28 15.27
N ALA A 174 -4.24 -5.08 14.59
CA ALA A 174 -4.12 -6.52 14.84
C ALA A 174 -3.15 -6.89 15.98
N GLY A 175 -2.53 -5.92 16.68
CA GLY A 175 -1.60 -6.18 17.78
C GLY A 175 -0.37 -6.98 17.33
N ASP A 176 -0.07 -8.10 18.03
CA ASP A 176 1.13 -8.93 17.79
C ASP A 176 1.03 -9.89 16.59
N LEU A 177 -0.08 -9.85 15.84
CA LEU A 177 -0.27 -10.71 14.68
C LEU A 177 0.65 -10.28 13.52
N ASP A 178 1.38 -11.24 12.93
CA ASP A 178 2.18 -10.97 11.74
C ASP A 178 1.29 -10.54 10.57
N PRO A 179 1.62 -9.43 9.88
CA PRO A 179 0.83 -8.97 8.73
C PRO A 179 0.70 -10.02 7.62
N GLY A 180 1.72 -10.84 7.40
CA GLY A 180 1.70 -11.93 6.42
C GLY A 180 0.62 -12.96 6.73
N GLU A 181 0.50 -13.34 8.01
CA GLU A 181 -0.53 -14.27 8.50
C GLU A 181 -1.93 -13.68 8.34
N LEU A 182 -2.13 -12.42 8.75
CA LEU A 182 -3.40 -11.73 8.59
C LEU A 182 -3.83 -11.70 7.12
N PHE A 183 -2.95 -11.21 6.24
CA PHE A 183 -3.29 -11.05 4.82
C PHE A 183 -3.35 -12.38 4.06
N ALA A 184 -2.77 -13.46 4.55
CA ALA A 184 -3.01 -14.80 4.03
C ALA A 184 -4.48 -15.22 4.23
N ILE A 185 -5.03 -14.99 5.43
CA ILE A 185 -6.45 -15.26 5.73
C ILE A 185 -7.37 -14.31 4.96
N VAL A 186 -7.04 -13.02 4.86
CA VAL A 186 -7.81 -12.06 4.05
C VAL A 186 -7.90 -12.53 2.59
N ARG A 187 -6.77 -12.85 1.96
CA ARG A 187 -6.74 -13.36 0.57
C ARG A 187 -7.55 -14.66 0.43
N ALA A 188 -7.42 -15.59 1.37
CA ALA A 188 -8.20 -16.83 1.37
C ALA A 188 -9.71 -16.53 1.45
N GLY A 189 -10.12 -15.59 2.30
CA GLY A 189 -11.50 -15.16 2.44
C GLY A 189 -12.09 -14.55 1.16
N PHE A 190 -11.33 -13.67 0.49
CA PHE A 190 -11.76 -13.00 -0.74
C PHE A 190 -11.50 -13.79 -2.03
N ALA A 191 -10.88 -14.97 -1.98
CA ALA A 191 -10.56 -15.78 -3.15
C ALA A 191 -11.79 -16.13 -4.01
N LYS A 192 -12.99 -16.23 -3.41
CA LYS A 192 -14.25 -16.61 -4.07
C LYS A 192 -15.38 -15.61 -3.76
N ARG A 193 -15.44 -14.48 -4.48
CA ARG A 193 -16.38 -13.35 -4.22
C ARG A 193 -17.86 -13.74 -3.97
N ARG A 194 -18.37 -14.78 -4.63
CA ARG A 194 -19.78 -15.21 -4.52
C ARG A 194 -20.02 -16.28 -3.44
N LYS A 195 -19.00 -16.77 -2.76
CA LYS A 195 -19.10 -17.79 -1.72
C LYS A 195 -19.12 -17.15 -0.33
N ASN A 196 -19.70 -17.89 0.63
CA ASN A 196 -19.56 -17.54 2.04
C ASN A 196 -18.11 -17.77 2.52
N ILE A 197 -17.78 -17.23 3.70
CA ILE A 197 -16.42 -17.28 4.22
C ILE A 197 -15.94 -18.72 4.44
N ARG A 198 -16.79 -19.61 4.95
CA ARG A 198 -16.46 -21.04 5.12
C ARG A 198 -16.00 -21.67 3.82
N ASN A 199 -16.79 -21.53 2.75
CA ASN A 199 -16.50 -22.14 1.47
C ASN A 199 -15.29 -21.48 0.76
N SER A 200 -15.05 -20.18 0.99
CA SER A 200 -13.88 -19.50 0.49
C SER A 200 -12.61 -20.03 1.16
N LEU A 201 -12.59 -20.15 2.48
CA LEU A 201 -11.46 -20.69 3.25
C LEU A 201 -11.18 -22.15 2.85
N VAL A 202 -12.18 -23.02 2.85
CA VAL A 202 -12.03 -24.44 2.44
C VAL A 202 -11.41 -24.55 1.04
N SER A 203 -11.87 -23.73 0.08
CA SER A 203 -11.37 -23.79 -1.30
C SER A 203 -10.02 -23.14 -1.51
N SER A 204 -9.44 -22.49 -0.50
CA SER A 204 -8.14 -21.85 -0.59
C SER A 204 -7.00 -22.86 -0.45
N ALA A 205 -5.85 -22.56 -1.08
CA ALA A 205 -4.65 -23.39 -0.91
C ALA A 205 -4.17 -23.44 0.56
N LEU A 206 -4.51 -22.44 1.35
CA LEU A 206 -4.13 -22.33 2.75
C LEU A 206 -4.73 -23.44 3.61
N PHE A 207 -5.96 -23.88 3.31
CA PHE A 207 -6.67 -24.91 4.07
C PHE A 207 -6.75 -26.25 3.32
N GLY A 208 -6.34 -26.30 2.05
CA GLY A 208 -6.23 -27.56 1.29
C GLY A 208 -7.49 -28.41 1.20
N GLY A 209 -8.68 -27.81 1.38
CA GLY A 209 -9.96 -28.54 1.38
C GLY A 209 -10.37 -29.09 2.75
N ASP A 210 -9.64 -28.82 3.83
CA ASP A 210 -9.93 -29.32 5.17
C ASP A 210 -11.16 -28.59 5.77
N HIS A 211 -12.32 -29.27 5.74
CA HIS A 211 -13.58 -28.77 6.26
C HIS A 211 -13.62 -28.67 7.79
N ASP A 212 -12.94 -29.59 8.48
CA ASP A 212 -12.95 -29.68 9.94
C ASP A 212 -12.04 -28.61 10.54
N LEU A 213 -10.87 -28.41 9.96
CA LEU A 213 -9.96 -27.34 10.35
C LEU A 213 -10.62 -25.96 10.15
N VAL A 214 -11.27 -25.72 9.01
CA VAL A 214 -12.00 -24.46 8.76
C VAL A 214 -13.16 -24.28 9.76
N ALA A 215 -13.89 -25.34 10.10
CA ALA A 215 -14.96 -25.27 11.10
C ALA A 215 -14.39 -24.93 12.49
N ALA A 216 -13.27 -25.52 12.89
CA ALA A 216 -12.57 -25.23 14.13
C ALA A 216 -12.06 -23.77 14.19
N VAL A 217 -11.46 -23.28 13.10
CA VAL A 217 -10.99 -21.88 13.00
C VAL A 217 -12.15 -20.89 13.12
N LEU A 218 -13.24 -21.10 12.39
CA LEU A 218 -14.44 -20.25 12.45
C LEU A 218 -15.07 -20.27 13.85
N GLY A 219 -15.17 -21.45 14.46
CA GLY A 219 -15.70 -21.62 15.81
C GLY A 219 -14.85 -20.92 16.86
N SER A 220 -13.52 -21.08 16.81
CA SER A 220 -12.58 -20.42 17.72
C SER A 220 -12.60 -18.89 17.55
N ALA A 221 -12.74 -18.39 16.32
CA ALA A 221 -12.83 -16.97 16.04
C ALA A 221 -14.21 -16.36 16.40
N GLY A 222 -15.25 -17.17 16.64
CA GLY A 222 -16.61 -16.72 16.85
C GLY A 222 -17.22 -16.08 15.61
N ILE A 223 -16.95 -16.62 14.41
CA ILE A 223 -17.42 -16.10 13.13
C ILE A 223 -18.44 -17.05 12.51
N ASP A 224 -19.60 -16.49 12.10
CA ASP A 224 -20.61 -17.26 11.35
C ASP A 224 -20.09 -17.56 9.94
N GLY A 225 -19.84 -18.84 9.66
CA GLY A 225 -19.34 -19.30 8.36
C GLY A 225 -20.27 -19.04 7.17
N ARG A 226 -21.52 -18.61 7.38
CA ARG A 226 -22.49 -18.24 6.33
C ARG A 226 -22.26 -16.81 5.81
N LEU A 227 -21.61 -15.95 6.58
CA LEU A 227 -21.26 -14.59 6.15
C LEU A 227 -20.35 -14.64 4.93
N ARG A 228 -20.35 -13.57 4.14
CA ARG A 228 -19.35 -13.37 3.08
C ARG A 228 -18.17 -12.57 3.60
N ALA A 229 -17.00 -12.73 2.97
CA ALA A 229 -15.80 -11.99 3.33
C ALA A 229 -16.02 -10.46 3.36
N GLU A 230 -16.82 -9.93 2.43
CA GLU A 230 -17.17 -8.51 2.36
C GLU A 230 -17.96 -7.97 3.56
N GLN A 231 -18.52 -8.83 4.40
CA GLN A 231 -19.26 -8.46 5.61
C GLN A 231 -18.38 -8.46 6.86
N LEU A 232 -17.16 -8.97 6.76
CA LEU A 232 -16.20 -9.05 7.86
C LEU A 232 -15.27 -7.83 7.85
N GLY A 233 -15.13 -7.19 9.02
CA GLY A 233 -14.19 -6.11 9.22
C GLY A 233 -12.78 -6.60 9.58
N LEU A 234 -11.88 -5.67 9.83
CA LEU A 234 -10.49 -5.96 10.16
C LEU A 234 -10.36 -6.79 11.46
N ASP A 235 -11.18 -6.49 12.47
CA ASP A 235 -11.16 -7.21 13.76
C ASP A 235 -11.63 -8.67 13.61
N GLU A 236 -12.62 -8.92 12.76
CA GLU A 236 -13.07 -10.27 12.45
C GLU A 236 -11.96 -11.06 11.74
N PHE A 237 -11.32 -10.46 10.74
CA PHE A 237 -10.19 -11.10 10.05
C PHE A 237 -8.99 -11.32 10.98
N ALA A 238 -8.71 -10.41 11.90
CA ALA A 238 -7.66 -10.60 12.91
C ALA A 238 -7.96 -11.77 13.86
N ARG A 239 -9.24 -11.95 14.27
CA ARG A 239 -9.67 -13.11 15.07
C ARG A 239 -9.52 -14.41 14.29
N LEU A 240 -9.93 -14.42 13.01
CA LEU A 240 -9.74 -15.58 12.13
C LEU A 240 -8.27 -15.95 11.97
N ALA A 241 -7.41 -14.97 11.76
CA ALA A 241 -5.98 -15.20 11.60
C ALA A 241 -5.34 -15.76 12.88
N ARG A 242 -5.66 -15.20 14.05
CA ARG A 242 -5.18 -15.76 15.34
C ARG A 242 -5.63 -17.19 15.56
N ALA A 243 -6.90 -17.49 15.27
CA ALA A 243 -7.42 -18.85 15.38
C ALA A 243 -6.72 -19.81 14.40
N ALA A 244 -6.46 -19.37 13.15
CA ALA A 244 -5.78 -20.17 12.15
C ALA A 244 -4.32 -20.45 12.53
N VAL A 245 -3.60 -19.45 13.09
CA VAL A 245 -2.23 -19.63 13.61
C VAL A 245 -2.22 -20.59 14.78
N ALA A 246 -3.12 -20.41 15.75
CA ALA A 246 -3.20 -21.28 16.93
C ALA A 246 -3.51 -22.74 16.60
N LEU A 247 -4.24 -23.00 15.52
CA LEU A 247 -4.59 -24.34 15.03
C LEU A 247 -3.62 -24.87 13.95
N GLY A 248 -2.52 -24.15 13.69
CA GLY A 248 -1.48 -24.59 12.75
C GLY A 248 -1.87 -24.52 11.27
N ALA A 249 -2.95 -23.81 10.91
CA ALA A 249 -3.37 -23.62 9.53
C ALA A 249 -2.50 -22.57 8.78
N VAL A 250 -1.88 -21.67 9.52
CA VAL A 250 -0.97 -20.64 8.99
C VAL A 250 0.32 -20.69 9.80
N HIS A 251 1.43 -20.82 9.11
CA HIS A 251 2.76 -20.71 9.72
C HIS A 251 3.36 -19.36 9.34
N ALA A 252 4.17 -18.78 10.23
CA ALA A 252 4.95 -17.59 9.93
C ALA A 252 5.71 -17.80 8.60
N VAL A 253 5.38 -16.99 7.60
CA VAL A 253 6.04 -17.06 6.30
C VAL A 253 7.53 -16.83 6.53
N ASP A 254 8.36 -17.84 6.25
CA ASP A 254 9.80 -17.75 6.35
C ASP A 254 10.30 -16.49 5.62
N ARG A 255 10.93 -15.58 6.34
CA ARG A 255 11.50 -14.32 5.83
C ARG A 255 12.68 -14.54 4.85
N LYS A 256 12.82 -15.75 4.27
CA LYS A 256 13.94 -16.19 3.44
C LYS A 256 13.56 -16.61 2.02
N SER A 257 12.77 -15.84 1.31
CA SER A 257 12.64 -16.07 -0.14
C SER A 257 12.80 -14.78 -0.95
N GLY A 258 13.83 -14.01 -0.64
CA GLY A 258 14.21 -12.80 -1.35
C GLY A 258 15.73 -12.70 -1.54
N GLY A 259 16.40 -13.74 -2.04
CA GLY A 259 17.84 -13.67 -2.17
C GLY A 259 18.52 -14.95 -2.63
N GLU A 260 18.06 -15.54 -3.72
CA GLU A 260 18.91 -16.44 -4.50
C GLU A 260 18.85 -16.02 -5.96
N SER A 261 19.74 -15.09 -6.32
CA SER A 261 20.23 -14.96 -7.68
C SER A 261 21.10 -16.16 -7.95
N GLY A 262 20.58 -17.11 -8.72
CA GLY A 262 21.38 -18.22 -9.23
C GLY A 262 22.53 -17.68 -10.06
N ASP A 263 23.74 -17.98 -9.64
CA ASP A 263 24.91 -18.08 -10.50
C ASP A 263 24.60 -19.15 -11.56
N VAL A 264 24.65 -18.75 -12.80
CA VAL A 264 24.78 -19.68 -13.93
C VAL A 264 26.02 -19.27 -14.68
N ASP A 265 26.93 -20.22 -14.79
CA ASP A 265 28.20 -20.26 -15.54
C ASP A 265 28.12 -19.62 -16.95
#